data_d71cf11fc673db9bc6867da7b882f549
#
_entry.id   d71cf11fc673db9bc6867da7b882f549
#
_cell.length_a   1.000
_cell.length_b   1.000
_cell.length_c   1.000
_cell.angle_alpha   90.00
_cell.angle_beta   90.00
_cell.angle_gamma   90.00
#
_symmetry.space_group_name_H-M   'P 1'
#
loop_
_entity.id
_entity.type
_entity.pdbx_description
1 polymer ?
#
loop_
_entity_poly.entity_id
_entity_poly.type
_entity_poly.pdbx_seq_one_letter_code
_entity_poly.pdbx_strand_id
1 'polypeptide(L)'
;MENRLLQAKATRPQYDRDSLKARIVHLGFGAFHRAHQAVYTDILAAEQGSDWGYCEVNLIGGEQQIADLKAQDNLYTVAEMSADAWTARVVGVVKNALHAQVDGLETVLAALCDPQVAIVSLTITEKGYCHSPATGQLMFDHPLIVADLQNPHQPKSAPGVVVEALARRKAAGLPAFSVMSCDNMPENGHVMRNVTCAYARAVDGELADWIEANVTFPSTMVDRIVPAVTAETLDKIEQLTGVRDPAGVACEPFRQWVVEDNFVAGRPQWEKASAELVSDVIPFEEMKLRMLNGSHSFLAYLGYLAGYQHINDCMEDEHYRAAAHALMLKEQAPTLKVKGVDLAHYADQLIARYSNPALRHRTWQIAMDGSQKLPQRMLDSVRWHLVHQKPFPLLALGVAGWMRYVGGVDEQGNAIEVSDPQLAVIQAAVNGSAEGESRVSALLGIEAIFGNELPKDAVFVAAVMQAYQTLLQKGAKATVAEYASRL
;
A
#
# COMPACT_ATOMS: atom_id res chain seq x y z
N MET A 1 37.98 -4.57 -6.00
CA MET A 1 37.70 -3.84 -4.75
C MET A 1 36.66 -4.65 -3.97
N GLU A 2 36.99 -5.01 -2.74
CA GLU A 2 36.06 -5.73 -1.88
C GLU A 2 34.83 -4.85 -1.60
N ASN A 3 33.64 -5.42 -1.76
CA ASN A 3 32.41 -4.62 -1.63
C ASN A 3 32.22 -4.23 -0.14
N ARG A 4 32.21 -2.92 0.11
CA ARG A 4 32.15 -2.36 1.48
C ARG A 4 30.89 -2.80 2.24
N LEU A 5 29.76 -3.05 1.53
CA LEU A 5 28.51 -3.53 2.15
C LEU A 5 28.66 -4.93 2.76
N LEU A 6 29.53 -5.78 2.23
CA LEU A 6 29.80 -7.09 2.82
C LEU A 6 30.63 -7.00 4.12
N GLN A 7 31.08 -5.82 4.48
CA GLN A 7 31.80 -5.53 5.73
C GLN A 7 31.00 -4.61 6.67
N ALA A 8 29.79 -4.23 6.28
CA ALA A 8 28.93 -3.33 7.06
C ALA A 8 28.56 -3.94 8.42
N LYS A 9 28.31 -3.08 9.41
CA LYS A 9 27.73 -3.48 10.70
C LYS A 9 26.23 -3.74 10.53
N ALA A 10 25.90 -4.93 10.03
CA ALA A 10 24.55 -5.33 9.67
C ALA A 10 24.46 -6.86 9.60
N THR A 11 23.25 -7.40 9.56
CA THR A 11 23.04 -8.77 9.09
C THR A 11 23.41 -8.81 7.61
N ARG A 12 24.34 -9.66 7.23
CA ARG A 12 24.91 -9.71 5.88
C ARG A 12 24.61 -11.05 5.22
N PRO A 13 24.54 -11.12 3.87
CA PRO A 13 24.39 -12.38 3.16
C PRO A 13 25.51 -13.37 3.53
N GLN A 14 25.12 -14.54 4.06
CA GLN A 14 26.02 -15.65 4.33
C GLN A 14 25.83 -16.80 3.32
N TYR A 15 24.86 -16.68 2.44
CA TYR A 15 24.56 -17.62 1.36
C TYR A 15 25.41 -17.31 0.13
N ASP A 16 25.56 -18.32 -0.74
CA ASP A 16 26.25 -18.18 -2.03
C ASP A 16 25.40 -17.41 -3.04
N ARG A 17 25.72 -16.14 -3.26
CA ARG A 17 25.02 -15.26 -4.20
C ARG A 17 25.19 -15.69 -5.65
N ASP A 18 26.28 -16.39 -5.97
CA ASP A 18 26.53 -16.88 -7.34
C ASP A 18 25.58 -18.02 -7.71
N SER A 19 25.08 -18.77 -6.74
CA SER A 19 24.09 -19.84 -6.94
C SER A 19 22.67 -19.33 -7.16
N LEU A 20 22.37 -18.07 -6.90
CA LEU A 20 21.05 -17.48 -7.10
C LEU A 20 20.65 -17.52 -8.58
N LYS A 21 19.38 -17.78 -8.81
CA LYS A 21 18.75 -17.79 -10.14
C LYS A 21 17.71 -16.68 -10.21
N ALA A 22 17.78 -15.83 -11.22
CA ALA A 22 16.83 -14.74 -11.44
C ALA A 22 15.49 -15.30 -11.97
N ARG A 23 14.77 -16.02 -11.13
CA ARG A 23 13.46 -16.60 -11.45
C ARG A 23 12.29 -15.64 -11.28
N ILE A 24 12.54 -14.50 -10.65
CA ILE A 24 11.57 -13.41 -10.48
C ILE A 24 12.10 -12.19 -11.19
N VAL A 25 11.34 -11.66 -12.12
CA VAL A 25 11.56 -10.32 -12.66
C VAL A 25 10.62 -9.39 -11.93
N HIS A 26 11.19 -8.40 -11.23
CA HIS A 26 10.41 -7.41 -10.51
C HIS A 26 10.41 -6.07 -11.25
N LEU A 27 9.23 -5.54 -11.52
CA LEU A 27 9.05 -4.23 -12.13
C LEU A 27 8.77 -3.18 -11.05
N GLY A 28 9.66 -2.21 -10.90
CA GLY A 28 9.52 -1.13 -9.94
C GLY A 28 10.42 -1.29 -8.70
N PHE A 29 11.72 -1.03 -8.86
CA PHE A 29 12.71 -1.07 -7.79
C PHE A 29 12.61 0.16 -6.89
N GLY A 30 11.45 0.35 -6.27
CA GLY A 30 11.20 1.43 -5.32
C GLY A 30 11.55 1.07 -3.88
N ALA A 31 11.40 2.04 -2.99
CA ALA A 31 11.72 1.86 -1.57
C ALA A 31 10.86 0.76 -0.92
N PHE A 32 9.59 0.67 -1.29
CA PHE A 32 8.68 -0.33 -0.71
C PHE A 32 9.13 -1.76 -1.02
N HIS A 33 9.37 -2.07 -2.29
CA HIS A 33 9.84 -3.40 -2.69
C HIS A 33 11.16 -3.77 -1.99
N ARG A 34 12.11 -2.82 -1.95
CA ARG A 34 13.41 -3.03 -1.29
C ARG A 34 13.26 -3.41 0.18
N ALA A 35 12.31 -2.80 0.87
CA ALA A 35 12.07 -3.03 2.30
C ALA A 35 11.05 -4.14 2.58
N HIS A 36 10.39 -4.70 1.58
CA HIS A 36 9.30 -5.67 1.77
C HIS A 36 9.58 -7.00 1.07
N GLN A 37 9.12 -7.19 -0.16
CA GLN A 37 9.22 -8.50 -0.82
C GLN A 37 10.66 -9.03 -0.88
N ALA A 38 11.61 -8.16 -1.17
CA ALA A 38 13.02 -8.54 -1.27
C ALA A 38 13.60 -8.99 0.09
N VAL A 39 13.12 -8.45 1.20
CA VAL A 39 13.50 -8.89 2.55
C VAL A 39 13.01 -10.31 2.83
N TYR A 40 11.76 -10.64 2.48
CA TYR A 40 11.26 -12.01 2.62
C TYR A 40 12.11 -13.01 1.84
N THR A 41 12.46 -12.66 0.61
CA THR A 41 13.27 -13.53 -0.25
C THR A 41 14.71 -13.65 0.25
N ASP A 42 15.30 -12.57 0.78
CA ASP A 42 16.61 -12.57 1.40
C ASP A 42 16.66 -13.46 2.65
N ILE A 43 15.65 -13.42 3.49
CA ILE A 43 15.51 -14.28 4.66
C ILE A 43 15.46 -15.76 4.25
N LEU A 44 14.73 -16.08 3.18
CA LEU A 44 14.68 -17.46 2.65
C LEU A 44 16.05 -17.94 2.19
N ALA A 45 16.79 -17.09 1.48
CA ALA A 45 18.15 -17.44 1.05
C ALA A 45 19.07 -17.69 2.27
N ALA A 46 18.99 -16.82 3.28
CA ALA A 46 19.82 -16.90 4.48
C ALA A 46 19.46 -18.09 5.37
N GLU A 47 18.18 -18.37 5.59
CA GLU A 47 17.73 -19.34 6.59
C GLU A 47 17.36 -20.71 6.00
N GLN A 48 16.94 -20.77 4.73
CA GLN A 48 16.46 -21.98 4.06
C GLN A 48 17.32 -22.42 2.88
N GLY A 49 18.36 -21.66 2.53
CA GLY A 49 19.20 -21.96 1.38
C GLY A 49 18.46 -21.82 0.02
N SER A 50 17.45 -20.97 -0.05
CA SER A 50 16.72 -20.71 -1.29
C SER A 50 17.65 -20.12 -2.36
N ASP A 51 17.53 -20.59 -3.59
CA ASP A 51 18.27 -20.08 -4.75
C ASP A 51 17.47 -19.08 -5.59
N TRP A 52 16.29 -18.68 -5.13
CA TRP A 52 15.46 -17.69 -5.81
C TRP A 52 16.05 -16.30 -5.66
N GLY A 53 16.25 -15.62 -6.79
CA GLY A 53 16.73 -14.25 -6.84
C GLY A 53 15.91 -13.39 -7.80
N TYR A 54 16.19 -12.10 -7.79
CA TYR A 54 15.51 -11.10 -8.61
C TYR A 54 16.37 -10.63 -9.78
N CYS A 55 15.70 -10.40 -10.91
CA CYS A 55 16.09 -9.36 -11.87
C CYS A 55 15.23 -8.14 -11.60
N GLU A 56 15.82 -7.09 -11.08
CA GLU A 56 15.12 -5.83 -10.79
C GLU A 56 15.07 -4.96 -12.03
N VAL A 57 13.90 -4.39 -12.33
CA VAL A 57 13.68 -3.60 -13.54
C VAL A 57 12.93 -2.32 -13.23
N ASN A 58 13.43 -1.19 -13.73
CA ASN A 58 12.66 0.04 -13.83
C ASN A 58 12.34 0.30 -15.32
N LEU A 59 11.07 0.52 -15.64
CA LEU A 59 10.62 0.80 -17.00
C LEU A 59 10.68 2.31 -17.33
N ILE A 60 10.25 3.13 -16.38
CA ILE A 60 10.15 4.60 -16.51
C ILE A 60 10.64 5.21 -15.20
N GLY A 61 11.58 6.15 -15.30
CA GLY A 61 12.17 6.80 -14.14
C GLY A 61 13.04 5.89 -13.28
N GLY A 62 13.66 6.44 -12.26
CA GLY A 62 14.50 5.68 -11.33
C GLY A 62 15.81 5.18 -11.93
N GLU A 63 16.35 5.86 -12.93
CA GLU A 63 17.63 5.52 -13.57
C GLU A 63 18.76 5.51 -12.55
N GLN A 64 18.81 6.50 -11.67
CA GLN A 64 19.84 6.60 -10.64
C GLN A 64 19.74 5.47 -9.61
N GLN A 65 18.53 5.03 -9.25
CA GLN A 65 18.34 3.91 -8.32
C GLN A 65 18.98 2.62 -8.87
N ILE A 66 18.77 2.33 -10.12
CA ILE A 66 19.37 1.15 -10.79
C ILE A 66 20.89 1.32 -10.91
N ALA A 67 21.38 2.51 -11.28
CA ALA A 67 22.81 2.79 -11.37
C ALA A 67 23.52 2.63 -10.02
N ASP A 68 22.93 3.14 -8.95
CA ASP A 68 23.45 3.00 -7.58
C ASP A 68 23.54 1.53 -7.15
N LEU A 69 22.50 0.76 -7.45
CA LEU A 69 22.44 -0.67 -7.14
C LEU A 69 23.54 -1.43 -7.90
N LYS A 70 23.68 -1.20 -9.19
CA LYS A 70 24.72 -1.84 -10.00
C LYS A 70 26.13 -1.49 -9.51
N ALA A 71 26.35 -0.25 -9.11
CA ALA A 71 27.64 0.21 -8.59
C ALA A 71 28.05 -0.50 -7.28
N GLN A 72 27.12 -1.13 -6.60
CA GLN A 72 27.31 -1.84 -5.32
C GLN A 72 27.18 -3.36 -5.45
N ASP A 73 27.40 -3.90 -6.65
CA ASP A 73 27.25 -5.33 -6.91
C ASP A 73 25.85 -5.86 -6.51
N ASN A 74 24.81 -5.08 -6.79
CA ASN A 74 23.41 -5.39 -6.50
C ASN A 74 23.11 -5.65 -5.02
N LEU A 75 23.90 -5.08 -4.13
CA LEU A 75 23.66 -5.09 -2.67
C LEU A 75 23.04 -3.76 -2.25
N TYR A 76 22.19 -3.79 -1.23
CA TYR A 76 21.68 -2.58 -0.60
C TYR A 76 21.27 -2.85 0.85
N THR A 77 21.14 -1.79 1.64
CA THR A 77 20.84 -1.85 3.07
C THR A 77 19.38 -1.54 3.34
N VAL A 78 18.76 -2.33 4.19
CA VAL A 78 17.46 -2.05 4.81
C VAL A 78 17.66 -1.82 6.30
N ALA A 79 17.31 -0.64 6.79
CA ALA A 79 17.35 -0.31 8.21
C ALA A 79 15.95 -0.39 8.82
N GLU A 80 15.80 -1.14 9.91
CA GLU A 80 14.56 -1.18 10.68
C GLU A 80 14.65 -0.20 11.85
N MET A 81 13.68 0.73 11.89
CA MET A 81 13.61 1.80 12.87
C MET A 81 12.60 1.47 13.95
N SER A 82 13.05 1.26 15.18
CA SER A 82 12.17 1.19 16.35
C SER A 82 12.41 2.37 17.28
N ALA A 83 11.59 2.50 18.32
CA ALA A 83 11.74 3.53 19.33
C ALA A 83 13.11 3.42 20.08
N ASP A 84 13.55 2.19 20.30
CA ASP A 84 14.70 1.91 21.16
C ASP A 84 16.00 1.70 20.39
N ALA A 85 15.92 1.18 19.17
CA ALA A 85 17.09 0.82 18.39
C ALA A 85 16.81 0.78 16.89
N TRP A 86 17.87 1.00 16.11
CA TRP A 86 17.88 0.76 14.67
C TRP A 86 18.75 -0.47 14.40
N THR A 87 18.27 -1.36 13.56
CA THR A 87 19.02 -2.51 13.06
C THR A 87 19.12 -2.46 11.55
N ALA A 88 20.10 -3.11 10.98
CA ALA A 88 20.32 -3.11 9.54
C ALA A 88 20.54 -4.52 8.98
N ARG A 89 20.08 -4.70 7.76
CA ARG A 89 20.29 -5.89 6.95
C ARG A 89 20.80 -5.47 5.58
N VAL A 90 21.82 -6.14 5.09
CA VAL A 90 22.24 -6.03 3.68
C VAL A 90 21.51 -7.13 2.90
N VAL A 91 20.70 -6.72 1.93
CA VAL A 91 19.95 -7.62 1.06
C VAL A 91 20.82 -8.02 -0.13
N GLY A 92 20.93 -9.31 -0.39
CA GLY A 92 21.82 -9.85 -1.41
C GLY A 92 21.13 -10.68 -2.50
N VAL A 93 19.78 -10.71 -2.57
CA VAL A 93 19.01 -11.58 -3.49
C VAL A 93 18.78 -10.96 -4.88
N VAL A 94 19.37 -9.82 -5.16
CA VAL A 94 19.30 -9.22 -6.51
C VAL A 94 20.43 -9.78 -7.35
N LYS A 95 20.06 -10.49 -8.41
CA LYS A 95 21.02 -11.08 -9.36
C LYS A 95 21.38 -10.12 -10.48
N ASN A 96 20.38 -9.44 -11.04
CA ASN A 96 20.52 -8.48 -12.14
C ASN A 96 19.69 -7.22 -11.85
N ALA A 97 20.11 -6.09 -12.41
CA ALA A 97 19.35 -4.85 -12.35
C ALA A 97 19.40 -4.17 -13.71
N LEU A 98 18.25 -3.79 -14.24
CA LEU A 98 18.08 -3.23 -15.58
C LEU A 98 17.20 -2.00 -15.57
N HIS A 99 17.48 -1.07 -16.47
CA HIS A 99 16.59 0.05 -16.78
C HIS A 99 16.26 0.05 -18.26
N ALA A 100 14.96 0.08 -18.60
CA ALA A 100 14.51 -0.06 -19.98
C ALA A 100 15.10 1.02 -20.93
N GLN A 101 15.29 2.24 -20.46
CA GLN A 101 15.83 3.33 -21.27
C GLN A 101 17.35 3.35 -21.30
N VAL A 102 18.03 2.85 -20.28
CA VAL A 102 19.50 2.85 -20.19
C VAL A 102 20.09 1.58 -20.81
N ASP A 103 19.56 0.42 -20.45
CA ASP A 103 20.02 -0.88 -20.90
C ASP A 103 19.31 -1.36 -22.18
N GLY A 104 18.24 -0.68 -22.55
CA GLY A 104 17.41 -1.01 -23.71
C GLY A 104 16.24 -1.94 -23.37
N LEU A 105 15.10 -1.69 -24.02
CA LEU A 105 13.91 -2.52 -23.86
C LEU A 105 14.15 -3.98 -24.25
N GLU A 106 14.92 -4.23 -25.30
CA GLU A 106 15.24 -5.59 -25.74
C GLU A 106 15.99 -6.39 -24.67
N THR A 107 16.86 -5.75 -23.89
CA THR A 107 17.54 -6.38 -22.77
C THR A 107 16.54 -6.78 -21.67
N VAL A 108 15.57 -5.93 -21.37
CA VAL A 108 14.49 -6.21 -20.42
C VAL A 108 13.60 -7.35 -20.92
N LEU A 109 13.19 -7.32 -22.19
CA LEU A 109 12.38 -8.37 -22.78
C LEU A 109 13.11 -9.72 -22.82
N ALA A 110 14.41 -9.70 -23.10
CA ALA A 110 15.25 -10.92 -23.05
C ALA A 110 15.28 -11.51 -21.63
N ALA A 111 15.39 -10.68 -20.60
CA ALA A 111 15.31 -11.12 -19.20
C ALA A 111 13.96 -11.76 -18.85
N LEU A 112 12.86 -11.17 -19.30
CA LEU A 112 11.50 -11.70 -19.13
C LEU A 112 11.27 -12.99 -19.90
N CYS A 113 11.98 -13.22 -20.97
CA CYS A 113 11.89 -14.42 -21.80
C CYS A 113 12.88 -15.51 -21.41
N ASP A 114 13.68 -15.30 -20.36
CA ASP A 114 14.51 -16.38 -19.83
C ASP A 114 13.63 -17.55 -19.37
N PRO A 115 13.92 -18.80 -19.82
CA PRO A 115 13.08 -19.96 -19.50
C PRO A 115 12.87 -20.19 -18.00
N GLN A 116 13.83 -19.81 -17.14
CA GLN A 116 13.74 -19.99 -15.70
C GLN A 116 12.79 -19.01 -14.99
N VAL A 117 12.40 -17.91 -15.65
CA VAL A 117 11.51 -16.92 -15.03
C VAL A 117 10.14 -17.53 -14.80
N ALA A 118 9.74 -17.59 -13.54
CA ALA A 118 8.49 -18.17 -13.07
C ALA A 118 7.47 -17.12 -12.63
N ILE A 119 7.93 -15.95 -12.21
CA ILE A 119 7.10 -14.88 -11.64
C ILE A 119 7.56 -13.53 -12.19
N VAL A 120 6.60 -12.71 -12.58
CA VAL A 120 6.78 -11.26 -12.76
C VAL A 120 6.02 -10.56 -11.65
N SER A 121 6.72 -9.85 -10.78
CA SER A 121 6.10 -9.10 -9.69
C SER A 121 6.18 -7.60 -9.94
N LEU A 122 5.24 -6.83 -9.39
CA LEU A 122 5.13 -5.40 -9.66
C LEU A 122 4.89 -4.60 -8.39
N THR A 123 5.64 -3.51 -8.25
CA THR A 123 5.33 -2.38 -7.38
C THR A 123 5.56 -1.10 -8.19
N ILE A 124 4.58 -0.75 -9.00
CA ILE A 124 4.68 0.32 -10.01
C ILE A 124 3.75 1.49 -9.70
N THR A 125 3.18 1.52 -8.51
CA THR A 125 2.10 2.39 -8.07
C THR A 125 0.81 2.18 -8.87
N GLU A 126 -0.30 2.68 -8.35
CA GLU A 126 -1.61 2.52 -8.97
C GLU A 126 -1.66 3.05 -10.40
N LYS A 127 -0.93 4.14 -10.67
CA LYS A 127 -0.86 4.77 -12.00
C LYS A 127 -0.22 3.88 -13.07
N GLY A 128 0.71 3.02 -12.69
CA GLY A 128 1.44 2.16 -13.63
C GLY A 128 0.59 1.08 -14.31
N TYR A 129 -0.58 0.79 -13.76
CA TYR A 129 -1.51 -0.20 -14.33
C TYR A 129 -2.35 0.35 -15.48
N CYS A 130 -2.38 1.66 -15.67
CA CYS A 130 -3.16 2.32 -16.70
C CYS A 130 -4.66 1.92 -16.64
N HIS A 131 -5.21 1.78 -15.44
CA HIS A 131 -6.58 1.34 -15.21
C HIS A 131 -7.47 2.47 -14.66
N SER A 132 -8.76 2.32 -14.86
CA SER A 132 -9.74 3.16 -14.20
C SER A 132 -9.93 2.67 -12.75
N PRO A 133 -9.67 3.51 -11.73
CA PRO A 133 -9.87 3.11 -10.33
C PRO A 133 -11.32 2.70 -10.02
N ALA A 134 -12.29 3.29 -10.71
CA ALA A 134 -13.70 3.01 -10.51
C ALA A 134 -14.13 1.62 -11.01
N THR A 135 -13.51 1.11 -12.06
CA THR A 135 -13.94 -0.14 -12.73
C THR A 135 -12.87 -1.24 -12.69
N GLY A 136 -11.62 -0.92 -12.41
CA GLY A 136 -10.50 -1.85 -12.53
C GLY A 136 -10.13 -2.24 -13.95
N GLN A 137 -10.73 -1.59 -14.96
CA GLN A 137 -10.53 -1.90 -16.38
C GLN A 137 -9.44 -1.03 -17.01
N LEU A 138 -8.79 -1.55 -18.06
CA LEU A 138 -7.79 -0.81 -18.81
C LEU A 138 -8.39 0.46 -19.41
N MET A 139 -7.67 1.58 -19.26
CA MET A 139 -7.99 2.84 -19.92
C MET A 139 -7.34 2.86 -21.31
N PHE A 140 -8.13 2.59 -22.36
CA PHE A 140 -7.65 2.59 -23.74
C PHE A 140 -7.24 3.96 -24.26
N ASP A 141 -7.69 5.02 -23.64
CA ASP A 141 -7.34 6.41 -23.93
C ASP A 141 -6.10 6.90 -23.17
N HIS A 142 -5.54 6.08 -22.29
CA HIS A 142 -4.30 6.43 -21.61
C HIS A 142 -3.16 6.59 -22.63
N PRO A 143 -2.37 7.68 -22.57
CA PRO A 143 -1.34 7.97 -23.59
C PRO A 143 -0.34 6.84 -23.82
N LEU A 144 0.09 6.15 -22.76
CA LEU A 144 1.00 5.01 -22.87
C LEU A 144 0.35 3.83 -23.59
N ILE A 145 -0.92 3.55 -23.32
CA ILE A 145 -1.65 2.45 -23.95
C ILE A 145 -1.89 2.76 -25.44
N VAL A 146 -2.29 3.99 -25.76
CA VAL A 146 -2.44 4.42 -27.15
C VAL A 146 -1.14 4.22 -27.93
N ALA A 147 -0.01 4.67 -27.37
CA ALA A 147 1.29 4.53 -28.01
C ALA A 147 1.72 3.07 -28.16
N ASP A 148 1.51 2.24 -27.13
CA ASP A 148 1.90 0.84 -27.14
C ASP A 148 1.07 0.02 -28.15
N LEU A 149 -0.22 0.29 -28.27
CA LEU A 149 -1.08 -0.37 -29.26
C LEU A 149 -0.70 -0.02 -30.70
N GLN A 150 -0.11 1.15 -30.95
CA GLN A 150 0.43 1.54 -32.24
C GLN A 150 1.77 0.85 -32.55
N ASN A 151 2.51 0.45 -31.52
CA ASN A 151 3.80 -0.22 -31.64
C ASN A 151 3.97 -1.29 -30.55
N PRO A 152 3.21 -2.39 -30.60
CA PRO A 152 3.15 -3.37 -29.52
C PRO A 152 4.45 -4.14 -29.28
N HIS A 153 5.40 -4.14 -30.22
CA HIS A 153 6.72 -4.77 -30.07
C HIS A 153 7.73 -3.89 -29.34
N GLN A 154 7.43 -2.61 -29.12
CA GLN A 154 8.25 -1.66 -28.36
C GLN A 154 7.42 -0.95 -27.30
N PRO A 155 6.82 -1.69 -26.36
CA PRO A 155 5.96 -1.11 -25.35
C PRO A 155 6.73 -0.31 -24.33
N LYS A 156 6.04 0.66 -23.71
CA LYS A 156 6.56 1.48 -22.60
C LYS A 156 5.80 1.25 -21.31
N SER A 157 4.51 0.90 -21.40
CA SER A 157 3.69 0.60 -20.24
C SER A 157 3.99 -0.76 -19.65
N ALA A 158 3.72 -0.96 -18.35
CA ALA A 158 3.85 -2.26 -17.72
C ALA A 158 2.92 -3.31 -18.34
N PRO A 159 1.63 -3.05 -18.59
CA PRO A 159 0.78 -4.00 -19.32
C PRO A 159 1.35 -4.38 -20.69
N GLY A 160 1.83 -3.41 -21.46
CA GLY A 160 2.41 -3.66 -22.76
C GLY A 160 3.67 -4.52 -22.71
N VAL A 161 4.57 -4.25 -21.78
CA VAL A 161 5.82 -5.02 -21.59
C VAL A 161 5.52 -6.46 -21.18
N VAL A 162 4.61 -6.66 -20.24
CA VAL A 162 4.21 -8.01 -19.79
C VAL A 162 3.59 -8.80 -20.95
N VAL A 163 2.70 -8.20 -21.71
CA VAL A 163 2.04 -8.87 -22.86
C VAL A 163 3.04 -9.19 -23.97
N GLU A 164 3.96 -8.27 -24.30
CA GLU A 164 4.98 -8.53 -25.33
C GLU A 164 5.91 -9.69 -24.89
N ALA A 165 6.31 -9.73 -23.62
CA ALA A 165 7.09 -10.83 -23.10
C ALA A 165 6.35 -12.17 -23.21
N LEU A 166 5.06 -12.19 -22.86
CA LEU A 166 4.21 -13.38 -22.98
C LEU A 166 4.03 -13.81 -24.44
N ALA A 167 3.88 -12.86 -25.35
CA ALA A 167 3.79 -13.16 -26.78
C ALA A 167 5.07 -13.84 -27.31
N ARG A 168 6.23 -13.33 -26.90
CA ARG A 168 7.53 -13.91 -27.28
C ARG A 168 7.73 -15.29 -26.65
N ARG A 169 7.33 -15.50 -25.40
CA ARG A 169 7.39 -16.79 -24.73
C ARG A 169 6.49 -17.82 -25.42
N LYS A 170 5.26 -17.45 -25.76
CA LYS A 170 4.35 -18.29 -26.53
C LYS A 170 4.95 -18.70 -27.87
N ALA A 171 5.46 -17.74 -28.62
CA ALA A 171 6.08 -18.00 -29.93
C ALA A 171 7.31 -18.91 -29.85
N ALA A 172 8.08 -18.82 -28.77
CA ALA A 172 9.27 -19.64 -28.51
C ALA A 172 8.95 -21.00 -27.88
N GLY A 173 7.69 -21.32 -27.60
CA GLY A 173 7.28 -22.53 -26.92
C GLY A 173 7.68 -22.63 -25.46
N LEU A 174 7.96 -21.48 -24.82
CA LEU A 174 8.29 -21.39 -23.39
C LEU A 174 7.04 -21.40 -22.53
N PRO A 175 7.11 -21.94 -21.30
CA PRO A 175 5.98 -21.88 -20.37
C PRO A 175 5.64 -20.44 -19.96
N ALA A 176 4.39 -20.22 -19.58
CA ALA A 176 3.98 -18.95 -19.01
C ALA A 176 4.57 -18.74 -17.60
N PHE A 177 4.62 -17.50 -17.17
CA PHE A 177 4.89 -17.14 -15.78
C PHE A 177 3.60 -16.64 -15.09
N SER A 178 3.64 -16.49 -13.80
CA SER A 178 2.60 -15.80 -13.03
C SER A 178 2.93 -14.32 -12.93
N VAL A 179 1.91 -13.47 -12.89
CA VAL A 179 2.05 -12.01 -12.76
C VAL A 179 1.44 -11.57 -11.45
N MET A 180 2.28 -11.14 -10.51
CA MET A 180 1.90 -10.86 -9.13
C MET A 180 2.04 -9.38 -8.81
N SER A 181 0.92 -8.69 -8.67
CA SER A 181 0.93 -7.32 -8.14
C SER A 181 1.19 -7.32 -6.66
N CYS A 182 2.11 -6.46 -6.22
CA CYS A 182 2.39 -6.17 -4.81
C CYS A 182 2.12 -4.69 -4.47
N ASP A 183 1.29 -4.03 -5.25
CA ASP A 183 0.87 -2.67 -4.99
C ASP A 183 -0.29 -2.61 -3.98
N ASN A 184 -0.30 -1.55 -3.20
CA ASN A 184 -1.31 -1.30 -2.18
C ASN A 184 -2.59 -0.75 -2.83
N MET A 185 -3.36 -1.62 -3.46
CA MET A 185 -4.65 -1.29 -4.06
C MET A 185 -5.62 -2.47 -3.94
N PRO A 186 -6.94 -2.20 -3.90
CA PRO A 186 -7.95 -3.26 -3.79
C PRO A 186 -7.88 -4.24 -4.94
N GLU A 187 -7.96 -5.55 -4.63
CA GLU A 187 -8.01 -6.64 -5.61
C GLU A 187 -6.93 -6.54 -6.69
N ASN A 188 -5.69 -6.28 -6.26
CA ASN A 188 -4.58 -5.99 -7.17
C ASN A 188 -4.32 -7.06 -8.23
N GLY A 189 -4.50 -8.33 -7.89
CA GLY A 189 -4.39 -9.44 -8.87
C GLY A 189 -5.46 -9.38 -9.95
N HIS A 190 -6.69 -9.06 -9.58
CA HIS A 190 -7.80 -8.89 -10.53
C HIS A 190 -7.56 -7.71 -11.47
N VAL A 191 -7.09 -6.58 -10.94
CA VAL A 191 -6.74 -5.42 -11.75
C VAL A 191 -5.64 -5.77 -12.75
N MET A 192 -4.57 -6.43 -12.30
CA MET A 192 -3.48 -6.85 -13.19
C MET A 192 -3.96 -7.81 -14.28
N ARG A 193 -4.82 -8.77 -13.94
CA ARG A 193 -5.46 -9.66 -14.92
C ARG A 193 -6.27 -8.86 -15.94
N ASN A 194 -7.12 -7.97 -15.48
CA ASN A 194 -8.00 -7.18 -16.35
C ASN A 194 -7.19 -6.36 -17.36
N VAL A 195 -6.19 -5.62 -16.91
CA VAL A 195 -5.40 -4.77 -17.82
C VAL A 195 -4.54 -5.58 -18.78
N THR A 196 -3.98 -6.70 -18.32
CA THR A 196 -3.16 -7.60 -19.15
C THR A 196 -4.00 -8.26 -20.24
N CYS A 197 -5.12 -8.84 -19.87
CA CYS A 197 -6.01 -9.54 -20.82
C CYS A 197 -6.67 -8.58 -21.79
N ALA A 198 -7.12 -7.42 -21.34
CA ALA A 198 -7.72 -6.41 -22.22
C ALA A 198 -6.72 -5.85 -23.23
N TYR A 199 -5.49 -5.56 -22.79
CA TYR A 199 -4.43 -5.11 -23.69
C TYR A 199 -4.06 -6.20 -24.71
N ALA A 200 -3.87 -7.43 -24.25
CA ALA A 200 -3.56 -8.57 -25.13
C ALA A 200 -4.65 -8.79 -26.19
N ARG A 201 -5.91 -8.67 -25.82
CA ARG A 201 -7.05 -8.86 -26.74
C ARG A 201 -7.08 -7.77 -27.80
N ALA A 202 -6.69 -6.55 -27.47
CA ALA A 202 -6.56 -5.48 -28.45
C ALA A 202 -5.40 -5.69 -29.43
N VAL A 203 -4.38 -6.44 -29.04
CA VAL A 203 -3.23 -6.78 -29.91
C VAL A 203 -3.52 -8.02 -30.75
N ASP A 204 -3.96 -9.11 -30.09
CA ASP A 204 -4.16 -10.42 -30.71
C ASP A 204 -5.10 -11.27 -29.83
N GLY A 205 -6.27 -11.65 -30.37
CA GLY A 205 -7.25 -12.45 -29.66
C GLY A 205 -6.75 -13.84 -29.25
N GLU A 206 -5.94 -14.49 -30.07
CA GLU A 206 -5.36 -15.80 -29.74
C GLU A 206 -4.35 -15.70 -28.60
N LEU A 207 -3.57 -14.63 -28.57
CA LEU A 207 -2.66 -14.36 -27.45
C LEU A 207 -3.42 -14.12 -26.16
N ALA A 208 -4.51 -13.36 -26.20
CA ALA A 208 -5.36 -13.14 -25.03
C ALA A 208 -5.95 -14.45 -24.50
N ASP A 209 -6.46 -15.32 -25.36
CA ASP A 209 -6.98 -16.63 -24.97
C ASP A 209 -5.89 -17.50 -24.31
N TRP A 210 -4.69 -17.49 -24.88
CA TRP A 210 -3.54 -18.22 -24.31
C TRP A 210 -3.14 -17.69 -22.93
N ILE A 211 -3.12 -16.36 -22.75
CA ILE A 211 -2.83 -15.72 -21.45
C ILE A 211 -3.89 -16.11 -20.42
N GLU A 212 -5.17 -16.00 -20.77
CA GLU A 212 -6.28 -16.38 -19.88
C GLU A 212 -6.22 -17.83 -19.43
N ALA A 213 -5.74 -18.73 -20.32
CA ALA A 213 -5.66 -20.16 -20.04
C ALA A 213 -4.39 -20.58 -19.27
N ASN A 214 -3.29 -19.84 -19.38
CA ASN A 214 -1.98 -20.30 -18.90
C ASN A 214 -1.34 -19.40 -17.84
N VAL A 215 -1.75 -18.14 -17.72
CA VAL A 215 -1.16 -17.18 -16.78
C VAL A 215 -2.05 -17.04 -15.56
N THR A 216 -1.45 -17.05 -14.37
CA THR A 216 -2.17 -16.72 -13.14
C THR A 216 -1.76 -15.34 -12.63
N PHE A 217 -2.67 -14.69 -11.91
CA PHE A 217 -2.51 -13.35 -11.38
C PHE A 217 -2.82 -13.35 -9.88
N PRO A 218 -1.90 -13.90 -9.06
CA PRO A 218 -2.14 -13.99 -7.63
C PRO A 218 -2.31 -12.59 -7.02
N SER A 219 -3.35 -12.43 -6.24
CA SER A 219 -3.56 -11.22 -5.44
C SER A 219 -2.67 -11.26 -4.21
N THR A 220 -2.25 -10.10 -3.74
CA THR A 220 -1.47 -9.97 -2.51
C THR A 220 -1.99 -8.83 -1.64
N MET A 221 -1.77 -8.94 -0.34
CA MET A 221 -1.90 -7.84 0.60
C MET A 221 -0.53 -7.58 1.22
N VAL A 222 -0.05 -6.35 1.07
CA VAL A 222 1.26 -5.92 1.55
C VAL A 222 1.11 -4.88 2.64
N ASP A 223 1.92 -4.98 3.68
CA ASP A 223 1.91 -4.01 4.77
C ASP A 223 3.29 -3.87 5.41
N ARG A 224 3.86 -2.72 5.30
CA ARG A 224 5.02 -2.21 6.00
C ARG A 224 5.10 -0.71 5.78
N ILE A 225 5.29 0.07 6.83
CA ILE A 225 5.53 1.51 6.68
C ILE A 225 6.99 1.71 6.25
N VAL A 226 7.14 2.30 5.06
CA VAL A 226 8.44 2.63 4.46
C VAL A 226 8.42 4.12 4.10
N PRO A 227 8.93 5.00 4.98
CA PRO A 227 8.98 6.43 4.69
C PRO A 227 9.84 6.74 3.48
N ALA A 228 9.59 7.86 2.85
CA ALA A 228 10.41 8.35 1.75
C ALA A 228 11.89 8.49 2.18
N VAL A 229 12.79 8.06 1.32
CA VAL A 229 14.23 8.16 1.57
C VAL A 229 14.67 9.61 1.43
N THR A 230 15.32 10.13 2.47
CA THR A 230 15.90 11.47 2.49
C THR A 230 17.40 11.39 2.73
N ALA A 231 18.11 12.51 2.58
CA ALA A 231 19.52 12.59 2.95
C ALA A 231 19.76 12.21 4.41
N GLU A 232 18.85 12.60 5.32
CA GLU A 232 18.91 12.23 6.73
C GLU A 232 18.79 10.72 6.93
N THR A 233 17.92 10.04 6.17
CA THR A 233 17.79 8.58 6.19
C THR A 233 19.11 7.91 5.84
N LEU A 234 19.76 8.36 4.78
CA LEU A 234 21.05 7.80 4.32
C LEU A 234 22.17 8.08 5.29
N ASP A 235 22.19 9.27 5.92
CA ASP A 235 23.17 9.61 6.98
C ASP A 235 23.01 8.68 8.20
N LYS A 236 21.79 8.41 8.60
CA LYS A 236 21.48 7.47 9.68
C LYS A 236 21.92 6.05 9.38
N ILE A 237 21.69 5.57 8.18
CA ILE A 237 22.15 4.25 7.72
C ILE A 237 23.68 4.18 7.76
N GLU A 238 24.37 5.22 7.28
CA GLU A 238 25.83 5.28 7.33
C GLU A 238 26.37 5.27 8.76
N GLN A 239 25.77 6.02 9.67
CA GLN A 239 26.12 5.99 11.09
C GLN A 239 25.94 4.61 11.71
N LEU A 240 24.86 3.92 11.35
CA LEU A 240 24.53 2.59 11.87
C LEU A 240 25.48 1.52 11.34
N THR A 241 25.76 1.53 10.04
CA THR A 241 26.45 0.45 9.33
C THR A 241 27.93 0.71 9.10
N GLY A 242 28.36 1.96 9.16
CA GLY A 242 29.71 2.40 8.78
C GLY A 242 29.90 2.54 7.27
N VAL A 243 28.86 2.36 6.46
CA VAL A 243 28.95 2.41 5.00
C VAL A 243 27.87 3.34 4.42
N ARG A 244 28.29 4.26 3.55
CA ARG A 244 27.36 5.08 2.77
C ARG A 244 26.71 4.22 1.69
N ASP A 245 25.38 4.16 1.68
CA ASP A 245 24.58 3.38 0.74
C ASP A 245 23.49 4.24 0.12
N PRO A 246 23.69 4.75 -1.13
CA PRO A 246 22.67 5.56 -1.80
C PRO A 246 21.42 4.77 -2.20
N ALA A 247 21.47 3.43 -2.22
CA ALA A 247 20.32 2.56 -2.47
C ALA A 247 19.63 2.11 -1.16
N GLY A 248 20.09 2.58 -0.01
CA GLY A 248 19.54 2.24 1.29
C GLY A 248 18.12 2.73 1.49
N VAL A 249 17.36 1.99 2.29
CA VAL A 249 15.99 2.32 2.70
C VAL A 249 15.81 2.09 4.19
N ALA A 250 14.85 2.79 4.78
CA ALA A 250 14.47 2.60 6.17
C ALA A 250 12.98 2.28 6.28
N CYS A 251 12.61 1.48 7.27
CA CYS A 251 11.26 1.02 7.46
C CYS A 251 10.99 0.71 8.94
N GLU A 252 9.72 0.46 9.27
CA GLU A 252 9.36 -0.07 10.58
C GLU A 252 9.79 -1.55 10.76
N PRO A 253 9.86 -2.07 11.99
CA PRO A 253 10.14 -3.49 12.24
C PRO A 253 9.03 -4.42 11.74
N PHE A 254 7.77 -4.00 11.85
CA PHE A 254 6.62 -4.79 11.39
C PHE A 254 6.65 -4.98 9.88
N ARG A 255 6.32 -6.17 9.44
CA ARG A 255 6.00 -6.49 8.05
C ARG A 255 4.91 -7.54 7.99
N GLN A 256 4.05 -7.44 7.00
CA GLN A 256 3.05 -8.46 6.70
C GLN A 256 2.92 -8.63 5.19
N TRP A 257 2.79 -9.85 4.77
CA TRP A 257 2.56 -10.19 3.36
C TRP A 257 1.64 -11.40 3.28
N VAL A 258 0.48 -11.21 2.67
CA VAL A 258 -0.49 -12.25 2.39
C VAL A 258 -0.53 -12.46 0.89
N VAL A 259 -0.38 -13.69 0.45
CA VAL A 259 -0.22 -14.06 -0.96
C VAL A 259 -1.22 -15.15 -1.32
N GLU A 260 -1.98 -14.94 -2.38
CA GLU A 260 -2.80 -16.00 -2.97
C GLU A 260 -1.90 -17.07 -3.58
N ASP A 261 -2.03 -18.30 -3.10
CA ASP A 261 -1.19 -19.40 -3.57
C ASP A 261 -1.68 -19.95 -4.91
N ASN A 262 -1.43 -19.21 -5.96
CA ASN A 262 -1.88 -19.50 -7.32
C ASN A 262 -0.77 -19.18 -8.34
N PHE A 263 0.20 -20.09 -8.47
CA PHE A 263 1.38 -19.93 -9.31
C PHE A 263 1.49 -21.07 -10.34
N VAL A 264 1.76 -20.72 -11.59
CA VAL A 264 1.83 -21.70 -12.70
C VAL A 264 3.19 -22.37 -12.85
N ALA A 265 4.27 -21.74 -12.36
CA ALA A 265 5.64 -22.21 -12.55
C ALA A 265 6.44 -22.31 -11.23
N GLY A 266 5.74 -22.41 -10.12
CA GLY A 266 6.34 -22.45 -8.79
C GLY A 266 6.60 -21.07 -8.21
N ARG A 267 7.00 -21.05 -6.94
CA ARG A 267 7.29 -19.88 -6.15
C ARG A 267 8.29 -20.18 -5.04
N PRO A 268 8.96 -19.17 -4.47
CA PRO A 268 9.68 -19.35 -3.22
C PRO A 268 8.75 -19.80 -2.09
N GLN A 269 9.28 -20.48 -1.11
CA GLN A 269 8.54 -20.86 0.10
C GLN A 269 8.47 -19.68 1.09
N TRP A 270 7.84 -18.59 0.68
CA TRP A 270 7.77 -17.36 1.49
C TRP A 270 7.11 -17.54 2.85
N GLU A 271 6.28 -18.58 3.02
CA GLU A 271 5.70 -18.95 4.31
C GLU A 271 6.77 -19.29 5.37
N LYS A 272 7.94 -19.74 4.95
CA LYS A 272 9.07 -19.97 5.85
C LYS A 272 9.80 -18.69 6.28
N ALA A 273 9.46 -17.57 5.66
CA ALA A 273 9.89 -16.24 6.06
C ALA A 273 8.74 -15.41 6.66
N SER A 274 7.68 -16.08 7.09
CA SER A 274 6.49 -15.50 7.75
C SER A 274 5.50 -14.80 6.82
N ALA A 275 5.56 -15.00 5.51
CA ALA A 275 4.47 -14.65 4.63
C ALA A 275 3.30 -15.64 4.82
N GLU A 276 2.08 -15.18 4.57
CA GLU A 276 0.89 -16.00 4.68
C GLU A 276 0.40 -16.40 3.27
N LEU A 277 0.46 -17.68 2.94
CA LEU A 277 -0.03 -18.23 1.69
C LEU A 277 -1.46 -18.71 1.90
N VAL A 278 -2.40 -18.12 1.17
CA VAL A 278 -3.84 -18.32 1.37
C VAL A 278 -4.54 -18.63 0.05
N SER A 279 -5.78 -19.12 0.12
CA SER A 279 -6.62 -19.31 -1.07
C SER A 279 -7.36 -18.04 -1.49
N ASP A 280 -7.62 -17.11 -0.55
CA ASP A 280 -8.34 -15.86 -0.77
C ASP A 280 -7.74 -14.75 0.07
N VAL A 281 -7.26 -13.69 -0.57
CA VAL A 281 -6.63 -12.53 0.07
C VAL A 281 -7.66 -11.50 0.55
N ILE A 282 -8.85 -11.47 -0.03
CA ILE A 282 -9.86 -10.42 0.24
C ILE A 282 -10.17 -10.23 1.73
N PRO A 283 -10.38 -11.29 2.54
CA PRO A 283 -10.64 -11.09 3.97
C PRO A 283 -9.51 -10.39 4.73
N PHE A 284 -8.26 -10.65 4.36
CA PHE A 284 -7.08 -9.99 4.95
C PHE A 284 -6.96 -8.54 4.50
N GLU A 285 -7.28 -8.27 3.26
CA GLU A 285 -7.32 -6.92 2.68
C GLU A 285 -8.36 -6.06 3.41
N GLU A 286 -9.57 -6.58 3.62
CA GLU A 286 -10.62 -5.90 4.39
C GLU A 286 -10.18 -5.65 5.84
N MET A 287 -9.52 -6.61 6.48
CA MET A 287 -8.98 -6.48 7.83
C MET A 287 -8.02 -5.28 7.92
N LYS A 288 -7.04 -5.23 7.05
CA LYS A 288 -6.10 -4.11 6.99
C LYS A 288 -6.81 -2.79 6.72
N LEU A 289 -7.69 -2.77 5.73
CA LEU A 289 -8.39 -1.58 5.31
C LEU A 289 -9.24 -0.96 6.42
N ARG A 290 -9.98 -1.79 7.16
CA ARG A 290 -10.90 -1.34 8.20
C ARG A 290 -10.17 -1.09 9.52
N MET A 291 -9.34 -2.01 9.98
CA MET A 291 -8.65 -1.86 11.26
C MET A 291 -7.47 -0.89 11.19
N LEU A 292 -6.52 -1.09 10.29
CA LEU A 292 -5.36 -0.20 10.15
C LEU A 292 -5.78 1.14 9.54
N ASN A 293 -6.25 1.11 8.30
CA ASN A 293 -6.49 2.32 7.53
C ASN A 293 -7.67 3.14 8.09
N GLY A 294 -8.70 2.47 8.61
CA GLY A 294 -9.83 3.13 9.25
C GLY A 294 -9.43 3.89 10.52
N SER A 295 -8.69 3.24 11.42
CA SER A 295 -8.19 3.91 12.63
C SER A 295 -7.16 5.01 12.31
N HIS A 296 -6.37 4.82 11.26
CA HIS A 296 -5.42 5.82 10.78
C HIS A 296 -6.11 7.10 10.34
N SER A 297 -7.19 6.99 9.57
CA SER A 297 -8.02 8.14 9.17
C SER A 297 -8.71 8.80 10.37
N PHE A 298 -9.24 8.01 11.30
CA PHE A 298 -9.83 8.51 12.54
C PHE A 298 -8.83 9.38 13.32
N LEU A 299 -7.63 8.88 13.53
CA LEU A 299 -6.56 9.60 14.23
C LEU A 299 -6.09 10.82 13.46
N ALA A 300 -6.03 10.73 12.12
CA ALA A 300 -5.58 11.84 11.29
C ALA A 300 -6.49 13.07 11.41
N TYR A 301 -7.79 12.90 11.26
CA TYR A 301 -8.73 14.02 11.36
C TYR A 301 -8.83 14.57 12.77
N LEU A 302 -9.08 13.71 13.74
CA LEU A 302 -9.27 14.13 15.13
C LEU A 302 -7.96 14.57 15.79
N GLY A 303 -6.84 13.96 15.40
CA GLY A 303 -5.52 14.36 15.87
C GLY A 303 -5.09 15.72 15.30
N TYR A 304 -5.30 15.93 14.00
CA TYR A 304 -5.00 17.24 13.39
C TYR A 304 -5.80 18.36 14.08
N LEU A 305 -7.10 18.18 14.28
CA LEU A 305 -7.96 19.15 14.94
C LEU A 305 -7.54 19.43 16.38
N ALA A 306 -6.99 18.45 17.10
CA ALA A 306 -6.46 18.61 18.44
C ALA A 306 -5.06 19.24 18.48
N GLY A 307 -4.44 19.47 17.32
CA GLY A 307 -3.08 20.04 17.23
C GLY A 307 -1.96 19.01 17.23
N TYR A 308 -2.27 17.72 17.11
CA TYR A 308 -1.29 16.65 16.99
C TYR A 308 -0.77 16.58 15.55
N GLN A 309 0.54 16.78 15.36
CA GLN A 309 1.15 16.80 14.03
C GLN A 309 1.43 15.40 13.47
N HIS A 310 1.68 14.44 14.34
CA HIS A 310 2.05 13.07 13.99
C HIS A 310 1.15 12.07 14.70
N ILE A 311 1.03 10.89 14.11
CA ILE A 311 0.23 9.79 14.69
C ILE A 311 0.79 9.35 16.04
N ASN A 312 2.11 9.30 16.19
CA ASN A 312 2.71 8.98 17.50
C ASN A 312 2.37 10.01 18.58
N ASP A 313 2.16 11.27 18.25
CA ASP A 313 1.68 12.27 19.20
C ASP A 313 0.26 11.94 19.70
N CYS A 314 -0.61 11.43 18.82
CA CYS A 314 -1.93 10.95 19.20
C CYS A 314 -1.85 9.79 20.21
N MET A 315 -0.85 8.93 20.07
CA MET A 315 -0.69 7.75 20.95
C MET A 315 -0.16 8.09 22.34
N GLU A 316 0.43 9.27 22.53
CA GLU A 316 0.77 9.77 23.86
C GLU A 316 -0.47 10.21 24.65
N ASP A 317 -1.55 10.55 23.96
CA ASP A 317 -2.86 10.83 24.57
C ASP A 317 -3.60 9.50 24.82
N GLU A 318 -3.81 9.18 26.10
CA GLU A 318 -4.45 7.92 26.51
C GLU A 318 -5.88 7.76 25.96
N HIS A 319 -6.59 8.87 25.77
CA HIS A 319 -7.97 8.85 25.27
C HIS A 319 -8.00 8.54 23.76
N TYR A 320 -7.08 9.16 23.00
CA TYR A 320 -6.92 8.84 21.57
C TYR A 320 -6.50 7.39 21.35
N ARG A 321 -5.56 6.91 22.15
CA ARG A 321 -5.12 5.51 22.10
C ARG A 321 -6.26 4.54 22.42
N ALA A 322 -7.01 4.80 23.49
CA ALA A 322 -8.15 3.98 23.87
C ALA A 322 -9.27 4.01 22.81
N ALA A 323 -9.58 5.18 22.26
CA ALA A 323 -10.59 5.33 21.22
C ALA A 323 -10.20 4.59 19.93
N ALA A 324 -8.97 4.72 19.49
CA ALA A 324 -8.48 4.00 18.30
C ALA A 324 -8.52 2.48 18.48
N HIS A 325 -8.08 1.99 19.64
CA HIS A 325 -8.12 0.56 19.97
C HIS A 325 -9.56 0.03 20.00
N ALA A 326 -10.47 0.75 20.62
CA ALA A 326 -11.88 0.37 20.68
C ALA A 326 -12.56 0.43 19.30
N LEU A 327 -12.24 1.43 18.47
CA LEU A 327 -12.69 1.48 17.09
C LEU A 327 -12.31 0.19 16.34
N MET A 328 -11.06 -0.24 16.46
CA MET A 328 -10.58 -1.47 15.84
C MET A 328 -11.34 -2.70 16.30
N LEU A 329 -11.48 -2.90 17.63
CA LEU A 329 -12.01 -4.14 18.19
C LEU A 329 -13.52 -4.18 18.32
N LYS A 330 -14.16 -3.06 18.62
CA LYS A 330 -15.61 -3.03 18.89
C LYS A 330 -16.43 -2.69 17.66
N GLU A 331 -15.87 -1.93 16.73
CA GLU A 331 -16.63 -1.41 15.59
C GLU A 331 -16.13 -1.93 14.23
N GLN A 332 -14.83 -2.15 14.05
CA GLN A 332 -14.28 -2.67 12.80
C GLN A 332 -14.19 -4.21 12.79
N ALA A 333 -13.58 -4.80 13.79
CA ALA A 333 -13.39 -6.26 13.85
C ALA A 333 -14.67 -7.08 13.66
N PRO A 334 -15.83 -6.70 14.25
CA PRO A 334 -17.07 -7.46 14.06
C PRO A 334 -17.54 -7.52 12.61
N THR A 335 -17.13 -6.59 11.77
CA THR A 335 -17.53 -6.52 10.35
C THR A 335 -16.71 -7.43 9.44
N LEU A 336 -15.63 -8.03 9.96
CA LEU A 336 -14.65 -8.76 9.18
C LEU A 336 -15.01 -10.22 9.00
N LYS A 337 -14.64 -10.78 7.85
CA LYS A 337 -14.82 -12.18 7.48
C LYS A 337 -13.56 -13.00 7.65
N VAL A 338 -12.42 -12.38 7.99
CA VAL A 338 -11.15 -13.06 8.16
C VAL A 338 -11.23 -14.10 9.28
N LYS A 339 -10.58 -15.26 9.05
CA LYS A 339 -10.55 -16.38 10.00
C LYS A 339 -9.10 -16.72 10.33
N GLY A 340 -8.91 -17.27 11.54
CA GLY A 340 -7.58 -17.73 11.97
C GLY A 340 -6.61 -16.62 12.38
N VAL A 341 -7.10 -15.40 12.56
CA VAL A 341 -6.30 -14.25 13.02
C VAL A 341 -6.77 -13.81 14.39
N ASP A 342 -5.83 -13.63 15.30
CA ASP A 342 -6.10 -12.99 16.60
C ASP A 342 -6.21 -11.48 16.38
N LEU A 343 -7.44 -10.99 16.23
CA LEU A 343 -7.70 -9.57 15.95
C LEU A 343 -7.36 -8.66 17.15
N ALA A 344 -7.43 -9.17 18.38
CA ALA A 344 -7.00 -8.42 19.56
C ALA A 344 -5.49 -8.19 19.53
N HIS A 345 -4.72 -9.22 19.22
CA HIS A 345 -3.28 -9.10 19.05
C HIS A 345 -2.91 -8.18 17.88
N TYR A 346 -3.64 -8.29 16.77
CA TYR A 346 -3.46 -7.40 15.62
C TYR A 346 -3.69 -5.93 15.98
N ALA A 347 -4.76 -5.63 16.74
CA ALA A 347 -5.02 -4.28 17.22
C ALA A 347 -3.90 -3.75 18.12
N ASP A 348 -3.37 -4.58 19.02
CA ASP A 348 -2.24 -4.21 19.88
C ASP A 348 -0.98 -3.92 19.06
N GLN A 349 -0.71 -4.71 18.02
CA GLN A 349 0.39 -4.46 17.08
C GLN A 349 0.20 -3.13 16.34
N LEU A 350 -1.02 -2.78 15.93
CA LEU A 350 -1.31 -1.51 15.27
C LEU A 350 -1.06 -0.31 16.19
N ILE A 351 -1.47 -0.41 17.43
CA ILE A 351 -1.20 0.64 18.44
C ILE A 351 0.31 0.79 18.65
N ALA A 352 1.06 -0.31 18.75
CA ALA A 352 2.52 -0.28 18.88
C ALA A 352 3.19 0.40 17.68
N ARG A 353 2.74 0.10 16.46
CA ARG A 353 3.22 0.72 15.22
C ARG A 353 2.96 2.23 15.21
N TYR A 354 1.74 2.66 15.58
CA TYR A 354 1.37 4.06 15.67
C TYR A 354 2.20 4.81 16.71
N SER A 355 2.59 4.14 17.78
CA SER A 355 3.36 4.72 18.88
C SER A 355 4.85 4.90 18.56
N ASN A 356 5.33 4.35 17.44
CA ASN A 356 6.74 4.44 17.07
C ASN A 356 7.13 5.87 16.62
N PRO A 357 7.90 6.62 17.43
CA PRO A 357 8.22 8.01 17.12
C PRO A 357 9.23 8.15 15.95
N ALA A 358 9.91 7.08 15.57
CA ALA A 358 10.87 7.09 14.47
C ALA A 358 10.19 7.24 13.11
N LEU A 359 8.91 6.87 12.99
CA LEU A 359 8.16 6.91 11.72
C LEU A 359 7.68 8.31 11.35
N ARG A 360 7.37 9.17 12.31
CA ARG A 360 6.91 10.56 12.13
C ARG A 360 5.85 10.73 11.05
N HIS A 361 4.81 9.88 11.11
CA HIS A 361 3.74 9.89 10.12
C HIS A 361 2.80 11.06 10.38
N ARG A 362 2.74 12.01 9.44
CA ARG A 362 1.99 13.25 9.62
C ARG A 362 0.49 13.03 9.49
N THR A 363 -0.26 13.55 10.46
CA THR A 363 -1.73 13.53 10.44
C THR A 363 -2.28 14.19 9.17
N TRP A 364 -1.71 15.30 8.75
CA TRP A 364 -2.09 16.00 7.53
C TRP A 364 -1.96 15.15 6.25
N GLN A 365 -0.89 14.36 6.11
CA GLN A 365 -0.70 13.49 4.96
C GLN A 365 -1.74 12.36 4.88
N ILE A 366 -2.08 11.79 6.03
CA ILE A 366 -3.07 10.72 6.14
C ILE A 366 -4.48 11.26 5.89
N ALA A 367 -4.74 12.51 6.28
CA ALA A 367 -6.01 13.19 6.10
C ALA A 367 -6.37 13.50 4.63
N MET A 368 -5.39 13.43 3.72
CA MET A 368 -5.63 13.63 2.29
C MET A 368 -6.57 12.59 1.72
N ASP A 369 -7.29 12.98 0.65
CA ASP A 369 -8.11 12.09 -0.16
C ASP A 369 -9.25 11.40 0.61
N GLY A 370 -9.80 12.10 1.61
CA GLY A 370 -10.86 11.57 2.46
C GLY A 370 -12.09 11.12 1.69
N SER A 371 -12.44 11.80 0.59
CA SER A 371 -13.57 11.41 -0.27
C SER A 371 -13.44 10.01 -0.85
N GLN A 372 -12.22 9.55 -1.10
CA GLN A 372 -11.93 8.22 -1.62
C GLN A 372 -11.68 7.19 -0.51
N LYS A 373 -11.23 7.65 0.65
CA LYS A 373 -10.86 6.79 1.78
C LYS A 373 -12.04 6.44 2.68
N LEU A 374 -12.88 7.41 3.02
CA LEU A 374 -14.02 7.22 3.93
C LEU A 374 -14.95 6.06 3.55
N PRO A 375 -15.39 5.91 2.28
CA PRO A 375 -16.31 4.84 1.92
C PRO A 375 -15.81 3.45 2.32
N GLN A 376 -14.59 3.12 1.97
CA GLN A 376 -13.98 1.80 2.19
C GLN A 376 -13.52 1.60 3.64
N ARG A 377 -13.03 2.66 4.29
CA ARG A 377 -12.42 2.58 5.62
C ARG A 377 -13.42 2.64 6.75
N MET A 378 -14.54 3.34 6.56
CA MET A 378 -15.53 3.60 7.61
C MET A 378 -16.96 3.32 7.20
N LEU A 379 -17.41 3.80 6.04
CA LEU A 379 -18.83 3.77 5.68
C LEU A 379 -19.34 2.35 5.38
N ASP A 380 -18.53 1.47 4.83
CA ASP A 380 -18.92 0.08 4.64
C ASP A 380 -19.14 -0.63 5.99
N SER A 381 -18.32 -0.31 6.99
CA SER A 381 -18.53 -0.81 8.35
C SER A 381 -19.78 -0.22 9.01
N VAL A 382 -20.07 1.05 8.77
CA VAL A 382 -21.32 1.68 9.21
C VAL A 382 -22.53 0.93 8.63
N ARG A 383 -22.53 0.64 7.33
CA ARG A 383 -23.59 -0.14 6.68
C ARG A 383 -23.77 -1.51 7.32
N TRP A 384 -22.69 -2.18 7.65
CA TRP A 384 -22.73 -3.46 8.36
C TRP A 384 -23.42 -3.32 9.73
N HIS A 385 -23.07 -2.30 10.50
CA HIS A 385 -23.67 -2.05 11.81
C HIS A 385 -25.17 -1.72 11.72
N LEU A 386 -25.55 -0.93 10.72
CA LEU A 386 -26.96 -0.61 10.48
C LEU A 386 -27.78 -1.87 10.18
N VAL A 387 -27.28 -2.76 9.32
CA VAL A 387 -27.94 -4.04 9.00
C VAL A 387 -28.07 -4.93 10.25
N HIS A 388 -27.03 -4.96 11.10
CA HIS A 388 -26.99 -5.79 12.30
C HIS A 388 -27.52 -5.10 13.56
N GLN A 389 -28.05 -3.89 13.43
CA GLN A 389 -28.61 -3.09 14.52
C GLN A 389 -27.63 -2.94 15.71
N LYS A 390 -26.36 -2.69 15.41
CA LYS A 390 -25.31 -2.48 16.40
C LYS A 390 -24.85 -1.03 16.44
N PRO A 391 -24.41 -0.53 17.60
CA PRO A 391 -23.93 0.83 17.75
C PRO A 391 -22.56 1.01 17.08
N PHE A 392 -22.32 2.22 16.57
CA PHE A 392 -21.06 2.60 15.91
C PHE A 392 -20.63 4.04 16.26
N PRO A 393 -20.55 4.40 17.55
CA PRO A 393 -20.28 5.78 17.94
C PRO A 393 -18.91 6.29 17.48
N LEU A 394 -17.87 5.45 17.47
CA LEU A 394 -16.53 5.85 17.07
C LEU A 394 -16.40 6.01 15.54
N LEU A 395 -17.05 5.16 14.76
CA LEU A 395 -17.14 5.36 13.31
C LEU A 395 -17.86 6.68 12.99
N ALA A 396 -18.97 6.96 13.66
CA ALA A 396 -19.67 8.22 13.50
C ALA A 396 -18.81 9.42 13.89
N LEU A 397 -18.03 9.32 14.96
CA LEU A 397 -17.06 10.34 15.36
C LEU A 397 -15.97 10.55 14.32
N GLY A 398 -15.46 9.48 13.72
CA GLY A 398 -14.47 9.56 12.64
C GLY A 398 -15.01 10.29 11.41
N VAL A 399 -16.25 10.00 11.01
CA VAL A 399 -16.94 10.70 9.91
C VAL A 399 -17.14 12.18 10.24
N ALA A 400 -17.62 12.48 11.45
CA ALA A 400 -17.79 13.87 11.92
C ALA A 400 -16.45 14.60 11.99
N GLY A 401 -15.38 13.92 12.36
CA GLY A 401 -14.01 14.47 12.35
C GLY A 401 -13.58 14.89 10.95
N TRP A 402 -13.84 14.05 9.95
CA TRP A 402 -13.61 14.43 8.56
C TRP A 402 -14.44 15.66 8.15
N MET A 403 -15.72 15.71 8.49
CA MET A 403 -16.59 16.84 8.20
C MET A 403 -16.07 18.14 8.81
N ARG A 404 -15.59 18.06 10.04
CA ARG A 404 -15.01 19.21 10.73
C ARG A 404 -13.69 19.66 10.07
N TYR A 405 -12.86 18.70 9.67
CA TYR A 405 -11.58 18.95 8.98
C TYR A 405 -11.78 19.62 7.62
N VAL A 406 -12.68 19.13 6.79
CA VAL A 406 -12.94 19.70 5.45
C VAL A 406 -13.67 21.04 5.48
N GLY A 407 -14.13 21.48 6.63
CA GLY A 407 -14.59 22.84 6.84
C GLY A 407 -13.52 23.90 6.55
N GLY A 408 -12.26 23.48 6.49
CA GLY A 408 -11.15 24.32 6.05
C GLY A 408 -10.57 25.27 7.09
N VAL A 409 -11.04 25.19 8.33
CA VAL A 409 -10.58 26.02 9.45
C VAL A 409 -10.45 25.14 10.69
N ASP A 410 -9.30 25.22 11.37
CA ASP A 410 -9.07 24.49 12.60
C ASP A 410 -9.73 25.15 13.82
N GLU A 411 -9.54 24.56 14.99
CA GLU A 411 -10.16 25.04 16.24
C GLU A 411 -9.60 26.39 16.72
N GLN A 412 -8.43 26.79 16.23
CA GLN A 412 -7.79 28.06 16.53
C GLN A 412 -8.09 29.13 15.47
N GLY A 413 -8.86 28.82 14.45
CA GLY A 413 -9.20 29.72 13.35
C GLY A 413 -8.17 29.75 12.22
N ASN A 414 -7.17 28.87 12.23
CA ASN A 414 -6.19 28.77 11.16
C ASN A 414 -6.75 27.98 9.97
N ALA A 415 -6.32 28.34 8.77
CA ALA A 415 -6.71 27.64 7.57
C ALA A 415 -6.15 26.20 7.56
N ILE A 416 -6.99 25.25 7.16
CA ILE A 416 -6.59 23.89 6.85
C ILE A 416 -6.49 23.77 5.33
N GLU A 417 -5.32 23.36 4.83
CA GLU A 417 -5.13 23.03 3.42
C GLU A 417 -5.70 21.64 3.14
N VAL A 418 -6.92 21.58 2.63
CA VAL A 418 -7.60 20.34 2.29
C VAL A 418 -7.15 19.89 0.90
N SER A 419 -6.57 18.70 0.81
CA SER A 419 -6.17 18.06 -0.44
C SER A 419 -7.09 16.86 -0.71
N ASP A 420 -7.89 16.96 -1.78
CA ASP A 420 -8.88 15.93 -2.11
C ASP A 420 -9.28 16.03 -3.60
N PRO A 421 -9.43 14.90 -4.32
CA PRO A 421 -9.92 14.92 -5.70
C PRO A 421 -11.32 15.52 -5.85
N GLN A 422 -12.15 15.46 -4.81
CA GLN A 422 -13.50 16.04 -4.76
C GLN A 422 -13.51 17.42 -4.09
N LEU A 423 -12.39 18.12 -4.04
CA LEU A 423 -12.26 19.39 -3.32
C LEU A 423 -13.31 20.42 -3.76
N ALA A 424 -13.55 20.56 -5.05
CA ALA A 424 -14.53 21.52 -5.57
C ALA A 424 -15.95 21.24 -5.06
N VAL A 425 -16.36 19.98 -5.04
CA VAL A 425 -17.67 19.55 -4.54
C VAL A 425 -17.78 19.75 -3.04
N ILE A 426 -16.71 19.39 -2.30
CA ILE A 426 -16.64 19.57 -0.84
C ILE A 426 -16.72 21.06 -0.49
N GLN A 427 -15.94 21.92 -1.16
CA GLN A 427 -15.96 23.36 -0.94
C GLN A 427 -17.31 23.99 -1.26
N ALA A 428 -17.98 23.52 -2.32
CA ALA A 428 -19.32 23.99 -2.63
C ALA A 428 -20.33 23.66 -1.52
N ALA A 429 -20.26 22.46 -0.96
CA ALA A 429 -21.09 22.06 0.18
C ALA A 429 -20.77 22.88 1.44
N VAL A 430 -19.51 23.12 1.72
CA VAL A 430 -19.04 23.91 2.87
C VAL A 430 -19.47 25.38 2.73
N ASN A 431 -19.23 25.99 1.59
CA ASN A 431 -19.56 27.40 1.34
C ASN A 431 -21.06 27.66 1.23
N GLY A 432 -21.82 26.68 0.80
CA GLY A 432 -23.28 26.76 0.68
C GLY A 432 -24.06 26.45 1.96
N SER A 433 -23.40 26.21 3.07
CA SER A 433 -24.02 25.81 4.34
C SER A 433 -23.51 26.60 5.53
N ALA A 434 -24.37 26.81 6.50
CA ALA A 434 -23.97 27.34 7.81
C ALA A 434 -23.35 26.21 8.65
N GLU A 435 -22.46 26.59 9.56
CA GLU A 435 -21.87 25.65 10.53
C GLU A 435 -22.95 24.99 11.39
N GLY A 436 -22.81 23.70 11.65
CA GLY A 436 -23.79 22.93 12.42
C GLY A 436 -24.58 21.94 11.56
N GLU A 437 -25.86 21.78 11.82
CA GLU A 437 -26.73 20.80 11.13
C GLU A 437 -26.75 20.98 9.60
N SER A 438 -26.79 22.23 9.15
CA SER A 438 -26.78 22.57 7.73
C SER A 438 -25.51 22.07 7.03
N ARG A 439 -24.36 22.20 7.69
CA ARG A 439 -23.08 21.71 7.19
C ARG A 439 -23.06 20.20 7.06
N VAL A 440 -23.52 19.49 8.08
CA VAL A 440 -23.60 18.02 8.06
C VAL A 440 -24.52 17.57 6.93
N SER A 441 -25.71 18.16 6.79
CA SER A 441 -26.64 17.82 5.73
C SER A 441 -26.08 18.07 4.34
N ALA A 442 -25.39 19.18 4.14
CA ALA A 442 -24.76 19.52 2.86
C ALA A 442 -23.66 18.52 2.48
N LEU A 443 -22.80 18.13 3.42
CA LEU A 443 -21.74 17.15 3.19
C LEU A 443 -22.30 15.75 2.94
N LEU A 444 -23.33 15.33 3.68
CA LEU A 444 -24.01 14.05 3.45
C LEU A 444 -24.68 13.97 2.08
N GLY A 445 -25.00 15.10 1.47
CA GLY A 445 -25.55 15.19 0.11
C GLY A 445 -24.52 14.87 -0.99
N ILE A 446 -23.25 14.69 -0.67
CA ILE A 446 -22.24 14.31 -1.68
C ILE A 446 -22.37 12.81 -1.94
N GLU A 447 -23.13 12.48 -2.98
CA GLU A 447 -23.48 11.11 -3.35
C GLU A 447 -22.25 10.25 -3.64
N ALA A 448 -21.22 10.83 -4.24
CA ALA A 448 -19.97 10.14 -4.56
C ALA A 448 -19.26 9.60 -3.31
N ILE A 449 -19.53 10.14 -2.12
CA ILE A 449 -18.96 9.72 -0.85
C ILE A 449 -19.94 8.84 -0.07
N PHE A 450 -21.15 9.35 0.19
CA PHE A 450 -22.13 8.75 1.11
C PHE A 450 -23.17 7.86 0.44
N GLY A 451 -23.25 7.87 -0.89
CA GLY A 451 -24.30 7.15 -1.60
C GLY A 451 -25.67 7.81 -1.40
N ASN A 452 -26.71 7.08 -1.73
CA ASN A 452 -28.11 7.56 -1.68
C ASN A 452 -28.85 7.08 -0.42
N GLU A 453 -28.39 6.03 0.23
CA GLU A 453 -29.06 5.39 1.36
C GLU A 453 -28.63 5.96 2.72
N LEU A 454 -27.33 6.17 2.96
CA LEU A 454 -26.83 6.65 4.24
C LEU A 454 -27.40 8.01 4.65
N PRO A 455 -27.52 9.02 3.75
CA PRO A 455 -28.12 10.30 4.12
C PRO A 455 -29.59 10.22 4.54
N LYS A 456 -30.28 9.12 4.20
CA LYS A 456 -31.68 8.87 4.54
C LYS A 456 -31.85 8.00 5.78
N ASP A 457 -30.77 7.40 6.29
CA ASP A 457 -30.82 6.56 7.46
C ASP A 457 -30.82 7.41 8.73
N ALA A 458 -31.92 7.39 9.47
CA ALA A 458 -32.08 8.23 10.65
C ALA A 458 -31.07 7.92 11.77
N VAL A 459 -30.69 6.65 11.92
CA VAL A 459 -29.71 6.24 12.95
C VAL A 459 -28.33 6.78 12.61
N PHE A 460 -27.90 6.63 11.36
CA PHE A 460 -26.62 7.14 10.91
C PHE A 460 -26.56 8.67 11.00
N VAL A 461 -27.55 9.37 10.47
CA VAL A 461 -27.60 10.84 10.50
C VAL A 461 -27.58 11.37 11.92
N ALA A 462 -28.36 10.78 12.83
CA ALA A 462 -28.37 11.19 14.24
C ALA A 462 -27.02 10.99 14.91
N ALA A 463 -26.36 9.86 14.68
CA ALA A 463 -25.06 9.57 15.28
C ALA A 463 -23.96 10.53 14.78
N VAL A 464 -23.90 10.81 13.49
CA VAL A 464 -22.93 11.75 12.91
C VAL A 464 -23.23 13.18 13.38
N MET A 465 -24.51 13.58 13.39
CA MET A 465 -24.94 14.90 13.83
C MET A 465 -24.53 15.17 15.28
N GLN A 466 -24.80 14.22 16.17
CA GLN A 466 -24.43 14.32 17.59
C GLN A 466 -22.91 14.46 17.75
N ALA A 467 -22.14 13.63 17.07
CA ALA A 467 -20.68 13.70 17.10
C ALA A 467 -20.16 15.04 16.60
N TYR A 468 -20.71 15.52 15.49
CA TYR A 468 -20.31 16.81 14.92
C TYR A 468 -20.63 17.99 15.86
N GLN A 469 -21.81 18.01 16.46
CA GLN A 469 -22.18 19.04 17.42
C GLN A 469 -21.28 19.02 18.67
N THR A 470 -20.93 17.84 19.14
CA THR A 470 -20.00 17.71 20.29
C THR A 470 -18.61 18.25 19.92
N LEU A 471 -18.13 17.96 18.71
CA LEU A 471 -16.87 18.53 18.21
C LEU A 471 -16.89 20.04 18.13
N LEU A 472 -17.98 20.64 17.68
CA LEU A 472 -18.13 22.09 17.64
C LEU A 472 -18.12 22.72 19.02
N GLN A 473 -18.78 22.10 19.99
CA GLN A 473 -18.95 22.63 21.34
C GLN A 473 -17.71 22.49 22.21
N LYS A 474 -17.03 21.34 22.10
CA LYS A 474 -15.96 20.93 23.04
C LYS A 474 -14.57 20.87 22.41
N GLY A 475 -14.48 20.83 21.09
CA GLY A 475 -13.25 20.54 20.37
C GLY A 475 -12.93 19.04 20.32
N ALA A 476 -11.98 18.67 19.46
CA ALA A 476 -11.63 17.27 19.19
C ALA A 476 -11.06 16.57 20.42
N LYS A 477 -10.15 17.19 21.15
CA LYS A 477 -9.49 16.58 22.31
C LYS A 477 -10.49 16.18 23.41
N ALA A 478 -11.36 17.11 23.78
CA ALA A 478 -12.38 16.86 24.81
C ALA A 478 -13.46 15.87 24.34
N THR A 479 -13.82 15.92 23.04
CA THR A 479 -14.79 15.00 22.45
C THR A 479 -14.26 13.57 22.43
N VAL A 480 -13.04 13.35 22.01
CA VAL A 480 -12.41 12.01 22.04
C VAL A 480 -12.33 11.49 23.46
N ALA A 481 -11.95 12.33 24.44
CA ALA A 481 -11.94 11.95 25.86
C ALA A 481 -13.33 11.53 26.35
N GLU A 482 -14.38 12.25 25.96
CA GLU A 482 -15.76 11.91 26.32
C GLU A 482 -16.20 10.58 25.74
N TYR A 483 -15.93 10.34 24.43
CA TYR A 483 -16.25 9.08 23.78
C TYR A 483 -15.44 7.92 24.36
N ALA A 484 -14.17 8.14 24.67
CA ALA A 484 -13.32 7.13 25.30
C ALA A 484 -13.81 6.74 26.72
N SER A 485 -14.39 7.68 27.47
CA SER A 485 -14.92 7.41 28.81
C SER A 485 -16.16 6.51 28.85
N ARG A 486 -16.78 6.29 27.69
CA ARG A 486 -17.98 5.44 27.53
C ARG A 486 -17.69 4.03 27.06
N LEU A 487 -16.41 3.65 26.91
CA LEU A 487 -15.97 2.35 26.35
C LEU A 487 -16.14 1.17 27.32
#